data_ad363af1ae430de3e78a95307d7a7f6f
#
_entry.id   ad363af1ae430de3e78a95307d7a7f6f
#
_cell.length_a   1.000
_cell.length_b   1.000
_cell.length_c   1.000
_cell.angle_alpha   90.00
_cell.angle_beta   90.00
_cell.angle_gamma   90.00
#
_symmetry.space_group_name_H-M   'P 1'
#
loop_
_entity.id
_entity.type
_entity.pdbx_description
1 polymer ?
#
loop_
_entity_poly.entity_id
_entity_poly.type
_entity_poly.pdbx_seq_one_letter_code
_entity_poly.pdbx_strand_id
1 'polypeptide(L)'
;MRIIALVAILAMPFLANAQCVTDSIMPIRGLSIAAPQAKNCDRFVAFIEKELAPRGVNTLILRVDYNYAYKTHPELRNDTTLTEKDVKKIVAVCKKSGIKIVPQINLLGHQSWATKEERLLKVYPQFDETPWVKMPEKYDWPNSDGLYCKSYCPLHPDVHKIVFELIDELTEVFEANDFHAGLDEVFYLGEEKCPRCAGRDKAELFAGEVNLIRNHLAQKNRKLWMWGDRLIDGQQTGMGMWEASMNCTHRAIDLIAKDIFICDWHYERPDKTAIYFAMKGFNVATCVWNKHEVSMLQTQDIIKFRKESSPAMQERFKGIVVTFWGSAESMVDNFDKSAVQDREPTKAFLNVFDYVKRLSKP
;
A
#
# COMPACT_ATOMS: atom_id res chain seq x y z
N MET A 1 -48.39 -9.72 21.23
CA MET A 1 -46.96 -9.50 21.34
C MET A 1 -46.18 -10.60 20.61
N ARG A 2 -46.37 -10.76 19.29
CA ARG A 2 -45.73 -11.82 18.45
C ARG A 2 -45.68 -11.40 16.96
N ILE A 3 -45.11 -10.21 16.60
CA ILE A 3 -45.00 -9.83 15.17
C ILE A 3 -43.58 -9.24 14.84
N ILE A 4 -42.66 -9.18 15.80
CA ILE A 4 -41.36 -8.51 15.56
C ILE A 4 -40.23 -9.48 15.16
N ALA A 5 -40.44 -10.82 15.25
CA ALA A 5 -39.37 -11.79 14.99
C ALA A 5 -39.21 -12.22 13.52
N LEU A 6 -40.16 -11.87 12.60
CA LEU A 6 -40.13 -12.38 11.21
C LEU A 6 -39.41 -11.48 10.19
N VAL A 7 -39.11 -10.24 10.53
CA VAL A 7 -38.45 -9.29 9.58
C VAL A 7 -36.94 -9.43 9.53
N ALA A 8 -36.31 -9.94 10.59
CA ALA A 8 -34.85 -10.08 10.65
C ALA A 8 -34.28 -11.26 9.83
N ILE A 9 -35.07 -12.27 9.56
CA ILE A 9 -34.64 -13.51 8.86
C ILE A 9 -34.62 -13.34 7.33
N LEU A 10 -35.39 -12.43 6.77
CA LEU A 10 -35.48 -12.20 5.32
C LEU A 10 -34.38 -11.23 4.79
N ALA A 11 -33.75 -10.45 5.65
CA ALA A 11 -32.69 -9.50 5.24
C ALA A 11 -31.30 -10.16 5.14
N MET A 12 -31.02 -11.20 5.89
CA MET A 12 -29.71 -11.88 5.88
C MET A 12 -29.34 -12.55 4.56
N PRO A 13 -30.22 -13.30 3.86
CA PRO A 13 -29.84 -13.92 2.56
C PRO A 13 -29.63 -12.88 1.45
N PHE A 14 -30.30 -11.73 1.51
CA PHE A 14 -30.15 -10.66 0.50
C PHE A 14 -28.80 -9.93 0.63
N LEU A 15 -28.34 -9.67 1.85
CA LEU A 15 -27.04 -9.08 2.11
C LEU A 15 -25.89 -10.04 1.76
N ALA A 16 -26.03 -11.32 2.07
CA ALA A 16 -25.06 -12.35 1.72
C ALA A 16 -24.92 -12.53 0.20
N ASN A 17 -26.02 -12.49 -0.55
CA ASN A 17 -26.01 -12.57 -2.01
C ASN A 17 -25.38 -11.32 -2.64
N ALA A 18 -25.69 -10.12 -2.16
CA ALA A 18 -25.09 -8.88 -2.66
C ALA A 18 -23.57 -8.83 -2.40
N GLN A 19 -23.12 -9.28 -1.24
CA GLN A 19 -21.69 -9.37 -0.90
C GLN A 19 -20.98 -10.38 -1.82
N CYS A 20 -21.56 -11.56 -2.07
CA CYS A 20 -21.01 -12.58 -2.95
C CYS A 20 -20.86 -12.05 -4.40
N VAL A 21 -21.85 -11.31 -4.91
CA VAL A 21 -21.78 -10.68 -6.24
C VAL A 21 -20.69 -9.62 -6.30
N THR A 22 -20.59 -8.78 -5.27
CA THR A 22 -19.53 -7.76 -5.19
C THR A 22 -18.15 -8.40 -5.17
N ASP A 23 -17.95 -9.47 -4.40
CA ASP A 23 -16.68 -10.18 -4.29
C ASP A 23 -16.26 -10.84 -5.60
N SER A 24 -17.22 -11.30 -6.42
CA SER A 24 -16.93 -11.86 -7.75
C SER A 24 -16.49 -10.78 -8.75
N ILE A 25 -17.10 -9.59 -8.70
CA ILE A 25 -16.78 -8.46 -9.60
C ILE A 25 -15.47 -7.80 -9.18
N MET A 26 -15.27 -7.59 -7.88
CA MET A 26 -14.14 -6.85 -7.32
C MET A 26 -13.71 -7.44 -5.96
N PRO A 27 -12.89 -8.51 -5.99
CA PRO A 27 -12.46 -9.21 -4.76
C PRO A 27 -11.77 -8.31 -3.74
N ILE A 28 -10.99 -7.33 -4.20
CA ILE A 28 -10.34 -6.33 -3.33
C ILE A 28 -11.00 -4.97 -3.55
N ARG A 29 -11.46 -4.40 -2.45
CA ARG A 29 -12.00 -3.04 -2.33
C ARG A 29 -11.29 -2.38 -1.18
N GLY A 30 -10.14 -1.77 -1.50
CA GLY A 30 -9.16 -1.35 -0.50
C GLY A 30 -9.11 0.16 -0.27
N LEU A 31 -8.63 0.52 0.92
CA LEU A 31 -8.12 1.84 1.27
C LEU A 31 -6.66 1.69 1.72
N SER A 32 -5.76 2.49 1.16
CA SER A 32 -4.39 2.67 1.68
C SER A 32 -4.29 4.03 2.35
N ILE A 33 -3.90 4.05 3.62
CA ILE A 33 -3.84 5.26 4.44
C ILE A 33 -2.76 5.14 5.52
N ALA A 34 -2.23 6.28 5.97
CA ALA A 34 -1.33 6.29 7.12
C ALA A 34 -2.04 5.84 8.41
N ALA A 35 -1.32 5.16 9.28
CA ALA A 35 -1.81 4.83 10.62
C ALA A 35 -2.10 6.12 11.42
N PRO A 36 -3.15 6.15 12.25
CA PRO A 36 -3.48 7.31 13.04
C PRO A 36 -2.41 7.56 14.13
N GLN A 37 -2.34 8.79 14.62
CA GLN A 37 -1.63 9.06 15.87
C GLN A 37 -2.37 8.38 17.03
N ALA A 38 -1.64 7.94 18.07
CA ALA A 38 -2.23 7.21 19.21
C ALA A 38 -3.44 7.92 19.84
N LYS A 39 -3.37 9.26 20.00
CA LYS A 39 -4.48 10.08 20.54
C LYS A 39 -5.77 10.05 19.71
N ASN A 40 -5.67 9.69 18.43
CA ASN A 40 -6.79 9.64 17.48
C ASN A 40 -7.22 8.20 17.14
N CYS A 41 -6.64 7.20 17.80
CA CYS A 41 -6.92 5.79 17.53
C CYS A 41 -8.42 5.46 17.64
N ASP A 42 -9.10 5.93 18.70
CA ASP A 42 -10.52 5.65 18.90
C ASP A 42 -11.43 6.31 17.82
N ARG A 43 -11.06 7.50 17.34
CA ARG A 43 -11.75 8.15 16.20
C ARG A 43 -11.55 7.32 14.91
N PHE A 44 -10.35 6.81 14.68
CA PHE A 44 -10.05 5.98 13.53
C PHE A 44 -10.80 4.64 13.58
N VAL A 45 -10.89 4.01 14.76
CA VAL A 45 -11.73 2.82 14.98
C VAL A 45 -13.18 3.09 14.63
N ALA A 46 -13.74 4.23 15.09
CA ALA A 46 -15.10 4.63 14.76
C ALA A 46 -15.28 4.90 13.25
N PHE A 47 -14.29 5.46 12.57
CA PHE A 47 -14.27 5.68 11.13
C PHE A 47 -14.32 4.36 10.36
N ILE A 48 -13.54 3.36 10.76
CA ILE A 48 -13.58 2.01 10.15
C ILE A 48 -14.99 1.44 10.24
N GLU A 49 -15.61 1.48 11.42
CA GLU A 49 -16.94 0.90 11.66
C GLU A 49 -18.07 1.64 10.95
N LYS A 50 -18.02 2.99 10.97
CA LYS A 50 -19.14 3.82 10.49
C LYS A 50 -19.04 4.20 9.01
N GLU A 51 -17.81 4.29 8.48
CA GLU A 51 -17.59 4.82 7.14
C GLU A 51 -17.02 3.78 6.17
N LEU A 52 -16.02 2.98 6.57
CA LEU A 52 -15.40 2.02 5.68
C LEU A 52 -16.25 0.75 5.50
N ALA A 53 -16.66 0.13 6.58
CA ALA A 53 -17.42 -1.11 6.56
C ALA A 53 -18.75 -1.00 5.79
N PRO A 54 -19.60 0.04 6.02
CA PRO A 54 -20.89 0.18 5.30
C PRO A 54 -20.73 0.45 3.80
N ARG A 55 -19.55 0.93 3.36
CA ARG A 55 -19.22 1.15 1.95
C ARG A 55 -18.67 -0.10 1.26
N GLY A 56 -18.49 -1.21 2.00
CA GLY A 56 -17.99 -2.46 1.45
C GLY A 56 -16.47 -2.50 1.26
N VAL A 57 -15.73 -1.62 1.93
CA VAL A 57 -14.26 -1.75 2.05
C VAL A 57 -13.96 -3.08 2.74
N ASN A 58 -13.11 -3.90 2.14
CA ASN A 58 -12.72 -5.20 2.70
C ASN A 58 -11.21 -5.36 2.89
N THR A 59 -10.43 -4.35 2.52
CA THR A 59 -8.97 -4.38 2.65
C THR A 59 -8.47 -3.00 3.11
N LEU A 60 -7.67 -2.97 4.16
CA LEU A 60 -7.04 -1.77 4.69
C LEU A 60 -5.52 -1.95 4.65
N ILE A 61 -4.85 -1.27 3.72
CA ILE A 61 -3.40 -1.12 3.73
C ILE A 61 -3.10 0.00 4.71
N LEU A 62 -2.50 -0.32 5.83
CA LEU A 62 -2.22 0.63 6.90
C LEU A 62 -0.73 0.93 6.96
N ARG A 63 -0.34 2.10 6.51
CA ARG A 63 1.05 2.57 6.48
C ARG A 63 1.48 2.98 7.89
N VAL A 64 2.21 2.10 8.56
CA VAL A 64 2.62 2.25 9.96
C VAL A 64 4.01 2.86 10.06
N ASP A 65 4.95 2.39 9.24
CA ASP A 65 6.36 2.78 9.30
C ASP A 65 6.90 2.70 10.76
N TYR A 66 7.36 3.80 11.31
CA TYR A 66 7.88 3.89 12.68
C TYR A 66 6.84 4.41 13.70
N ASN A 67 5.55 4.45 13.31
CA ASN A 67 4.45 4.88 14.19
C ASN A 67 3.85 3.74 15.02
N TYR A 68 4.66 2.78 15.39
CA TYR A 68 4.32 1.72 16.35
C TYR A 68 5.39 1.65 17.45
N ALA A 69 4.98 1.26 18.65
CA ALA A 69 5.86 1.14 19.82
C ALA A 69 6.67 -0.17 19.77
N TYR A 70 7.49 -0.35 18.71
CA TYR A 70 8.34 -1.53 18.53
C TYR A 70 9.09 -1.91 19.81
N LYS A 71 9.04 -3.17 20.20
CA LYS A 71 9.76 -3.71 21.36
C LYS A 71 11.17 -4.15 20.95
N THR A 72 11.30 -4.68 19.74
CA THR A 72 12.57 -5.15 19.17
C THR A 72 13.54 -3.99 18.93
N HIS A 73 13.01 -2.87 18.41
CA HIS A 73 13.79 -1.68 18.06
C HIS A 73 13.17 -0.39 18.60
N PRO A 74 13.21 -0.18 19.94
CA PRO A 74 12.62 1.02 20.56
C PRO A 74 13.24 2.34 20.07
N GLU A 75 14.49 2.32 19.61
CA GLU A 75 15.22 3.47 19.06
C GLU A 75 14.66 3.95 17.71
N LEU A 76 13.95 3.09 16.99
CA LEU A 76 13.32 3.43 15.70
C LEU A 76 11.92 4.04 15.84
N ARG A 77 11.37 4.12 17.04
CA ARG A 77 10.04 4.69 17.26
C ARG A 77 10.00 6.17 16.93
N ASN A 78 8.89 6.62 16.39
CA ASN A 78 8.55 8.04 16.36
C ASN A 78 8.24 8.56 17.79
N ASP A 79 8.18 9.88 17.95
CA ASP A 79 7.94 10.51 19.26
C ASP A 79 6.57 10.13 19.85
N THR A 80 5.56 9.93 18.98
CA THR A 80 4.24 9.44 19.36
C THR A 80 3.92 8.20 18.54
N THR A 81 3.62 7.08 19.20
CA THR A 81 3.40 5.80 18.53
C THR A 81 2.14 5.12 19.02
N LEU A 82 1.52 4.32 18.16
CA LEU A 82 0.48 3.37 18.53
C LEU A 82 1.07 2.33 19.49
N THR A 83 0.37 2.07 20.58
CA THR A 83 0.69 0.97 21.48
C THR A 83 0.08 -0.34 20.95
N GLU A 84 0.54 -1.48 21.48
CA GLU A 84 -0.09 -2.78 21.21
C GLU A 84 -1.60 -2.76 21.51
N LYS A 85 -2.01 -2.05 22.57
CA LYS A 85 -3.43 -1.90 22.91
C LYS A 85 -4.21 -1.15 21.84
N ASP A 86 -3.63 -0.11 21.25
CA ASP A 86 -4.27 0.66 20.16
C ASP A 86 -4.38 -0.19 18.90
N VAL A 87 -3.32 -0.91 18.54
CA VAL A 87 -3.34 -1.84 17.40
C VAL A 87 -4.42 -2.91 17.58
N LYS A 88 -4.54 -3.50 18.77
CA LYS A 88 -5.61 -4.49 19.08
C LYS A 88 -7.02 -3.93 18.87
N LYS A 89 -7.27 -2.65 19.16
CA LYS A 89 -8.57 -2.02 18.88
C LYS A 89 -8.83 -1.97 17.36
N ILE A 90 -7.83 -1.57 16.57
CA ILE A 90 -7.92 -1.51 15.10
C ILE A 90 -8.16 -2.92 14.54
N VAL A 91 -7.41 -3.91 14.99
CA VAL A 91 -7.58 -5.31 14.58
C VAL A 91 -8.98 -5.82 14.92
N ALA A 92 -9.47 -5.56 16.12
CA ALA A 92 -10.78 -6.02 16.57
C ALA A 92 -11.92 -5.44 15.70
N VAL A 93 -11.91 -4.13 15.41
CA VAL A 93 -12.94 -3.51 14.57
C VAL A 93 -12.86 -3.99 13.13
N CYS A 94 -11.66 -4.17 12.56
CA CYS A 94 -11.49 -4.69 11.22
C CYS A 94 -12.00 -6.13 11.11
N LYS A 95 -11.66 -7.02 12.05
CA LYS A 95 -12.20 -8.39 12.10
C LYS A 95 -13.72 -8.41 12.19
N LYS A 96 -14.30 -7.60 13.10
CA LYS A 96 -15.76 -7.46 13.24
C LYS A 96 -16.42 -7.01 11.93
N SER A 97 -15.74 -6.18 11.15
CA SER A 97 -16.22 -5.60 9.90
C SER A 97 -15.87 -6.41 8.64
N GLY A 98 -15.18 -7.55 8.77
CA GLY A 98 -14.72 -8.34 7.63
C GLY A 98 -13.65 -7.63 6.78
N ILE A 99 -12.88 -6.71 7.37
CA ILE A 99 -11.82 -5.96 6.70
C ILE A 99 -10.47 -6.61 7.01
N LYS A 100 -9.76 -7.03 5.97
CA LYS A 100 -8.38 -7.50 6.06
C LYS A 100 -7.44 -6.32 6.25
N ILE A 101 -6.53 -6.41 7.23
CA ILE A 101 -5.46 -5.43 7.41
C ILE A 101 -4.20 -5.95 6.72
N VAL A 102 -3.53 -5.06 5.99
CA VAL A 102 -2.21 -5.25 5.39
C VAL A 102 -1.31 -4.14 5.97
N PRO A 103 -0.56 -4.40 7.03
CA PRO A 103 0.35 -3.41 7.59
C PRO A 103 1.49 -3.13 6.61
N GLN A 104 1.93 -1.87 6.56
CA GLN A 104 2.99 -1.40 5.66
C GLN A 104 4.12 -0.74 6.44
N ILE A 105 5.35 -1.07 6.02
CA ILE A 105 6.56 -0.29 6.28
C ILE A 105 7.17 0.02 4.92
N ASN A 106 7.58 1.27 4.69
CA ASN A 106 8.34 1.62 3.49
C ASN A 106 9.77 1.07 3.61
N LEU A 107 10.08 0.10 2.78
CA LEU A 107 11.37 -0.58 2.74
C LEU A 107 12.13 -0.22 1.46
N LEU A 108 13.44 -0.34 1.51
CA LEU A 108 14.41 0.02 0.50
C LEU A 108 14.38 1.53 0.19
N GLY A 109 13.40 2.02 -0.57
CA GLY A 109 13.15 3.43 -0.80
C GLY A 109 12.45 4.13 0.37
N HIS A 110 12.15 5.42 0.19
CA HIS A 110 11.46 6.25 1.19
C HIS A 110 12.14 6.28 2.57
N GLN A 111 13.46 6.15 2.62
CA GLN A 111 14.22 6.32 3.86
C GLN A 111 14.52 7.78 4.17
N SER A 112 13.95 8.68 3.37
CA SER A 112 13.91 10.12 3.60
C SER A 112 12.65 10.72 3.00
N TRP A 113 12.26 11.90 3.48
CA TRP A 113 11.16 12.68 2.93
C TRP A 113 11.46 14.18 3.05
N ALA A 114 11.31 14.90 1.93
CA ALA A 114 11.54 16.33 1.84
C ALA A 114 12.96 16.72 2.32
N THR A 115 13.08 17.26 3.53
CA THR A 115 14.36 17.72 4.13
C THR A 115 14.89 16.80 5.21
N LYS A 116 14.23 15.65 5.45
CA LYS A 116 14.52 14.79 6.61
C LYS A 116 14.74 13.35 6.21
N GLU A 117 15.70 12.72 6.84
CA GLU A 117 15.82 11.26 6.84
C GLU A 117 14.79 10.65 7.77
N GLU A 118 14.31 9.46 7.41
CA GLU A 118 13.43 8.64 8.25
C GLU A 118 14.23 7.94 9.36
N ARG A 119 13.53 7.31 10.30
CA ARG A 119 14.13 6.78 11.52
C ARG A 119 15.25 5.77 11.26
N LEU A 120 15.13 4.90 10.25
CA LEU A 120 16.15 3.89 9.99
C LEU A 120 17.51 4.52 9.68
N LEU A 121 17.58 5.45 8.74
CA LEU A 121 18.85 6.08 8.38
C LEU A 121 19.35 7.07 9.43
N LYS A 122 18.46 7.69 10.22
CA LYS A 122 18.86 8.52 11.35
C LYS A 122 19.57 7.73 12.44
N VAL A 123 19.08 6.53 12.74
CA VAL A 123 19.60 5.67 13.82
C VAL A 123 20.77 4.83 13.32
N TYR A 124 20.67 4.36 12.08
CA TYR A 124 21.66 3.50 11.43
C TYR A 124 22.19 4.13 10.12
N PRO A 125 22.93 5.25 10.19
CA PRO A 125 23.40 5.95 8.99
C PRO A 125 24.34 5.09 8.13
N GLN A 126 24.93 4.04 8.67
CA GLN A 126 25.74 3.08 7.92
C GLN A 126 24.94 2.28 6.89
N PHE A 127 23.61 2.24 7.00
CA PHE A 127 22.74 1.58 6.04
C PHE A 127 22.46 2.42 4.79
N ASP A 128 22.71 3.72 4.83
CA ASP A 128 22.46 4.63 3.70
C ASP A 128 23.23 4.18 2.45
N GLU A 129 22.52 4.00 1.33
CA GLU A 129 23.11 3.69 0.02
C GLU A 129 23.93 4.87 -0.50
N THR A 130 23.56 6.10 -0.11
CA THR A 130 24.14 7.35 -0.60
C THR A 130 24.51 8.33 0.52
N PRO A 131 25.40 7.97 1.46
CA PRO A 131 25.72 8.84 2.61
C PRO A 131 26.40 10.15 2.21
N TRP A 132 26.93 10.26 0.99
CA TRP A 132 27.48 11.49 0.42
C TRP A 132 26.42 12.45 -0.14
N VAL A 133 25.19 11.99 -0.35
CA VAL A 133 24.04 12.82 -0.77
C VAL A 133 23.42 13.42 0.48
N LYS A 134 23.52 14.74 0.63
CA LYS A 134 22.94 15.46 1.76
C LYS A 134 21.50 15.84 1.48
N MET A 135 20.64 15.73 2.48
CA MET A 135 19.28 16.24 2.39
C MET A 135 19.32 17.77 2.21
N PRO A 136 18.44 18.33 1.36
CA PRO A 136 18.35 19.76 1.15
C PRO A 136 17.86 20.49 2.42
N GLU A 137 18.31 21.73 2.63
CA GLU A 137 17.80 22.58 3.72
C GLU A 137 16.35 22.98 3.48
N LYS A 138 15.98 23.18 2.22
CA LYS A 138 14.64 23.53 1.77
C LYS A 138 14.14 22.53 0.73
N TYR A 139 12.93 22.08 0.89
CA TYR A 139 12.28 21.22 -0.09
C TYR A 139 11.65 22.06 -1.20
N ASP A 140 12.03 21.79 -2.43
CA ASP A 140 11.45 22.40 -3.62
C ASP A 140 10.81 21.29 -4.47
N TRP A 141 9.56 21.48 -4.86
CA TRP A 141 8.85 20.60 -5.76
C TRP A 141 8.72 21.25 -7.15
N PRO A 142 8.90 20.51 -8.24
CA PRO A 142 9.27 19.07 -8.30
C PRO A 142 10.76 18.84 -8.02
N ASN A 143 11.05 17.83 -7.19
CA ASN A 143 12.40 17.39 -6.93
C ASN A 143 12.86 16.44 -8.05
N SER A 144 13.60 16.95 -9.02
CA SER A 144 13.95 16.22 -10.25
C SER A 144 15.06 15.18 -10.06
N ASP A 145 15.81 15.24 -8.98
CA ASP A 145 16.93 14.33 -8.70
C ASP A 145 16.59 13.21 -7.70
N GLY A 146 15.35 13.19 -7.18
CA GLY A 146 14.88 12.14 -6.27
C GLY A 146 15.43 12.21 -4.86
N LEU A 147 16.10 13.30 -4.47
CA LEU A 147 16.77 13.43 -3.18
C LEU A 147 15.92 13.11 -1.96
N TYR A 148 14.61 13.36 -2.01
CA TYR A 148 13.74 13.10 -0.87
C TYR A 148 13.43 11.61 -0.64
N CYS A 149 13.79 10.72 -1.57
CA CYS A 149 13.57 9.27 -1.47
C CYS A 149 14.90 8.52 -1.42
N LYS A 150 15.68 8.69 -0.35
CA LYS A 150 16.88 7.88 -0.10
C LYS A 150 16.53 6.41 0.09
N SER A 151 17.49 5.55 -0.17
CA SER A 151 17.37 4.10 0.02
C SER A 151 18.39 3.61 1.04
N TYR A 152 18.10 2.53 1.72
CA TYR A 152 19.15 1.78 2.38
C TYR A 152 19.88 0.87 1.39
N CYS A 153 21.14 0.53 1.68
CA CYS A 153 21.92 -0.42 0.89
C CYS A 153 21.42 -1.86 1.12
N PRO A 154 20.81 -2.52 0.10
CA PRO A 154 20.26 -3.87 0.28
C PRO A 154 21.34 -4.95 0.53
N LEU A 155 22.60 -4.64 0.24
CA LEU A 155 23.73 -5.54 0.48
C LEU A 155 24.47 -5.25 1.79
N HIS A 156 23.94 -4.38 2.66
CA HIS A 156 24.52 -4.20 3.98
C HIS A 156 24.25 -5.41 4.86
N PRO A 157 25.28 -6.04 5.49
CA PRO A 157 25.13 -7.33 6.17
C PRO A 157 24.17 -7.32 7.36
N ASP A 158 23.91 -6.15 7.94
CA ASP A 158 23.10 -6.02 9.13
C ASP A 158 21.71 -5.44 8.89
N VAL A 159 21.41 -4.85 7.71
CA VAL A 159 20.14 -4.16 7.46
C VAL A 159 18.94 -5.10 7.59
N HIS A 160 19.06 -6.32 7.06
CA HIS A 160 17.96 -7.29 7.08
C HIS A 160 17.68 -7.87 8.46
N LYS A 161 18.65 -7.86 9.38
CA LYS A 161 18.40 -8.24 10.79
C LYS A 161 17.35 -7.30 11.40
N ILE A 162 17.55 -6.00 11.21
CA ILE A 162 16.64 -4.97 11.72
C ILE A 162 15.29 -5.02 10.98
N VAL A 163 15.33 -5.01 9.64
CA VAL A 163 14.13 -4.97 8.80
C VAL A 163 13.21 -6.17 9.06
N PHE A 164 13.77 -7.39 9.19
CA PHE A 164 12.98 -8.59 9.43
C PHE A 164 12.37 -8.62 10.83
N GLU A 165 13.06 -8.14 11.84
CA GLU A 165 12.50 -8.02 13.19
C GLU A 165 11.34 -7.01 13.23
N LEU A 166 11.42 -5.88 12.49
CA LEU A 166 10.30 -4.94 12.35
C LEU A 166 9.11 -5.58 11.62
N ILE A 167 9.34 -6.29 10.50
CA ILE A 167 8.30 -7.00 9.74
C ILE A 167 7.60 -8.01 10.64
N ASP A 168 8.37 -8.82 11.36
CA ASP A 168 7.83 -9.88 12.21
C ASP A 168 6.99 -9.32 13.33
N GLU A 169 7.49 -8.34 14.06
CA GLU A 169 6.75 -7.73 15.17
C GLU A 169 5.46 -7.06 14.67
N LEU A 170 5.55 -6.33 13.55
CA LEU A 170 4.38 -5.64 13.02
C LEU A 170 3.31 -6.62 12.50
N THR A 171 3.71 -7.63 11.75
CA THR A 171 2.75 -8.63 11.24
C THR A 171 2.13 -9.45 12.37
N GLU A 172 2.84 -9.71 13.45
CA GLU A 172 2.33 -10.41 14.62
C GLU A 172 1.31 -9.56 15.39
N VAL A 173 1.61 -8.31 15.68
CA VAL A 173 0.70 -7.44 16.46
C VAL A 173 -0.57 -7.12 15.68
N PHE A 174 -0.51 -7.00 14.34
CA PHE A 174 -1.67 -6.81 13.47
C PHE A 174 -2.39 -8.12 13.12
N GLU A 175 -1.88 -9.27 13.56
CA GLU A 175 -2.40 -10.61 13.23
C GLU A 175 -2.58 -10.77 11.70
N ALA A 176 -1.60 -10.26 10.92
CA ALA A 176 -1.68 -10.14 9.49
C ALA A 176 -1.01 -11.31 8.76
N ASN A 177 -1.67 -11.80 7.71
CA ASN A 177 -1.13 -12.80 6.77
C ASN A 177 -0.52 -12.17 5.52
N ASP A 178 -0.67 -10.87 5.36
CA ASP A 178 -0.14 -10.08 4.24
C ASP A 178 0.61 -8.88 4.82
N PHE A 179 1.69 -8.49 4.15
CA PHE A 179 2.52 -7.34 4.52
C PHE A 179 2.86 -6.54 3.27
N HIS A 180 2.77 -5.21 3.35
CA HIS A 180 3.13 -4.32 2.26
C HIS A 180 4.50 -3.68 2.54
N ALA A 181 5.47 -3.91 1.66
CA ALA A 181 6.84 -3.46 1.85
C ALA A 181 7.15 -2.07 1.27
N GLY A 182 6.15 -1.37 0.68
CA GLY A 182 6.42 -0.15 -0.09
C GLY A 182 7.17 -0.48 -1.37
N LEU A 183 8.49 -0.26 -1.39
CA LEU A 183 9.40 -0.54 -2.51
C LEU A 183 9.17 0.37 -3.74
N ASP A 184 8.43 1.46 -3.55
CA ASP A 184 8.18 2.50 -4.54
C ASP A 184 9.28 3.56 -4.54
N GLU A 185 9.37 4.27 -5.65
CA GLU A 185 10.25 5.45 -5.82
C GLU A 185 11.71 5.20 -5.38
N VAL A 186 12.24 4.00 -5.65
CA VAL A 186 13.64 3.63 -5.39
C VAL A 186 14.51 4.26 -6.47
N PHE A 187 15.02 5.46 -6.20
CA PHE A 187 15.86 6.22 -7.13
C PHE A 187 17.34 5.88 -6.97
N TYR A 188 17.81 5.80 -5.73
CA TYR A 188 19.20 5.44 -5.40
C TYR A 188 19.35 3.96 -5.13
N LEU A 189 19.97 3.25 -6.04
CA LEU A 189 20.25 1.82 -5.94
C LEU A 189 21.41 1.47 -6.87
N GLY A 190 22.40 0.75 -6.37
CA GLY A 190 23.55 0.35 -7.18
C GLY A 190 24.44 1.53 -7.56
N GLU A 191 24.60 2.49 -6.66
CA GLU A 191 25.35 3.71 -6.88
C GLU A 191 26.86 3.43 -6.91
N GLU A 192 27.59 4.10 -7.82
CA GLU A 192 29.02 3.85 -8.07
C GLU A 192 29.93 4.02 -6.83
N LYS A 193 29.52 4.86 -5.87
CA LYS A 193 30.30 5.09 -4.64
C LYS A 193 29.90 4.15 -3.51
N CYS A 194 28.85 3.36 -3.66
CA CYS A 194 28.47 2.37 -2.66
C CYS A 194 29.46 1.20 -2.69
N PRO A 195 30.18 0.90 -1.60
CA PRO A 195 31.22 -0.15 -1.62
C PRO A 195 30.68 -1.56 -1.81
N ARG A 196 29.37 -1.76 -1.74
CA ARG A 196 28.69 -3.06 -1.84
C ARG A 196 27.90 -3.22 -3.13
N CYS A 197 27.26 -2.14 -3.59
CA CYS A 197 26.34 -2.15 -4.72
C CYS A 197 27.01 -1.68 -6.03
N ALA A 198 28.15 -0.99 -5.98
CA ALA A 198 28.83 -0.48 -7.17
C ALA A 198 29.10 -1.57 -8.21
N GLY A 199 28.78 -1.27 -9.47
CA GLY A 199 28.95 -2.20 -10.61
C GLY A 199 27.95 -3.36 -10.66
N ARG A 200 26.99 -3.43 -9.74
CA ARG A 200 25.95 -4.42 -9.77
C ARG A 200 24.80 -3.99 -10.67
N ASP A 201 24.13 -4.97 -11.27
CA ASP A 201 22.90 -4.71 -12.04
C ASP A 201 21.78 -4.27 -11.11
N LYS A 202 21.17 -3.12 -11.39
CA LYS A 202 20.13 -2.53 -10.54
C LYS A 202 18.84 -3.36 -10.50
N ALA A 203 18.52 -4.07 -11.58
CA ALA A 203 17.39 -4.98 -11.59
C ALA A 203 17.63 -6.22 -10.73
N GLU A 204 18.85 -6.77 -10.75
CA GLU A 204 19.22 -7.88 -9.87
C GLU A 204 19.25 -7.46 -8.41
N LEU A 205 19.77 -6.26 -8.08
CA LEU A 205 19.74 -5.72 -6.72
C LEU A 205 18.31 -5.56 -6.22
N PHE A 206 17.42 -4.95 -7.03
CA PHE A 206 16.01 -4.75 -6.67
C PHE A 206 15.29 -6.10 -6.52
N ALA A 207 15.46 -7.01 -7.48
CA ALA A 207 14.86 -8.33 -7.41
C ALA A 207 15.37 -9.16 -6.22
N GLY A 208 16.66 -9.05 -5.91
CA GLY A 208 17.28 -9.67 -4.74
C GLY A 208 16.61 -9.25 -3.45
N GLU A 209 16.42 -7.94 -3.26
CA GLU A 209 15.75 -7.36 -2.10
C GLU A 209 14.28 -7.82 -1.99
N VAL A 210 13.53 -7.69 -3.07
CA VAL A 210 12.12 -8.12 -3.14
C VAL A 210 11.98 -9.60 -2.79
N ASN A 211 12.78 -10.47 -3.40
CA ASN A 211 12.73 -11.91 -3.16
C ASN A 211 13.17 -12.27 -1.73
N LEU A 212 14.12 -11.54 -1.16
CA LEU A 212 14.59 -11.77 0.20
C LEU A 212 13.49 -11.48 1.23
N ILE A 213 12.82 -10.33 1.10
CA ILE A 213 11.66 -9.97 1.93
C ILE A 213 10.52 -10.98 1.75
N ARG A 214 10.20 -11.33 0.49
CA ARG A 214 9.17 -12.34 0.18
C ARG A 214 9.48 -13.69 0.83
N ASN A 215 10.73 -14.16 0.73
CA ASN A 215 11.13 -15.44 1.29
C ASN A 215 11.09 -15.46 2.82
N HIS A 216 11.45 -14.34 3.48
CA HIS A 216 11.28 -14.17 4.91
C HIS A 216 9.80 -14.29 5.34
N LEU A 217 8.91 -13.56 4.69
CA LEU A 217 7.47 -13.62 4.95
C LEU A 217 6.88 -15.03 4.72
N ALA A 218 7.35 -15.72 3.67
CA ALA A 218 6.88 -17.05 3.31
C ALA A 218 7.21 -18.12 4.36
N GLN A 219 8.25 -17.95 5.19
CA GLN A 219 8.57 -18.85 6.30
C GLN A 219 7.43 -18.95 7.33
N LYS A 220 6.61 -17.89 7.43
CA LYS A 220 5.43 -17.83 8.30
C LYS A 220 4.12 -17.86 7.50
N ASN A 221 4.14 -18.35 6.26
CA ASN A 221 2.99 -18.37 5.33
C ASN A 221 2.35 -16.99 5.08
N ARG A 222 3.13 -15.92 5.17
CA ARG A 222 2.71 -14.55 4.87
C ARG A 222 3.04 -14.18 3.45
N LYS A 223 2.27 -13.24 2.86
CA LYS A 223 2.41 -12.78 1.48
C LYS A 223 2.96 -11.37 1.42
N LEU A 224 3.84 -11.13 0.45
CA LEU A 224 4.36 -9.81 0.15
C LEU A 224 3.42 -9.05 -0.79
N TRP A 225 3.11 -7.81 -0.43
CA TRP A 225 2.51 -6.77 -1.28
C TRP A 225 3.54 -5.66 -1.52
N MET A 226 3.52 -5.05 -2.70
CA MET A 226 4.41 -3.94 -3.03
C MET A 226 3.81 -3.03 -4.09
N TRP A 227 4.30 -1.80 -4.17
CA TRP A 227 4.01 -0.89 -5.26
C TRP A 227 4.69 -1.35 -6.55
N GLY A 228 4.05 -1.09 -7.70
CA GLY A 228 4.46 -1.64 -8.99
C GLY A 228 5.38 -0.76 -9.83
N ASP A 229 5.52 0.51 -9.51
CA ASP A 229 6.19 1.54 -10.33
C ASP A 229 7.63 1.17 -10.75
N ARG A 230 8.41 0.58 -9.85
CA ARG A 230 9.81 0.19 -10.16
C ARG A 230 9.92 -1.00 -11.13
N LEU A 231 8.80 -1.64 -11.47
CA LEU A 231 8.73 -2.75 -12.44
C LEU A 231 8.25 -2.32 -13.83
N ILE A 232 8.02 -1.02 -14.05
CA ILE A 232 7.62 -0.44 -15.33
C ILE A 232 8.79 0.36 -15.91
N ASP A 233 9.03 0.25 -17.22
CA ASP A 233 10.03 1.04 -17.94
C ASP A 233 9.53 2.47 -18.16
N GLY A 234 10.05 3.42 -17.41
CA GLY A 234 9.64 4.82 -17.48
C GLY A 234 10.07 5.52 -18.77
N GLN A 235 11.15 5.06 -19.39
CA GLN A 235 11.64 5.60 -20.65
C GLN A 235 10.75 5.17 -21.83
N GLN A 236 10.43 3.86 -21.90
CA GLN A 236 9.61 3.32 -22.98
C GLN A 236 8.14 3.77 -22.89
N THR A 237 7.61 3.88 -21.67
CA THR A 237 6.22 4.27 -21.43
C THR A 237 6.01 5.79 -21.43
N GLY A 238 7.07 6.58 -21.25
CA GLY A 238 6.98 8.03 -21.06
C GLY A 238 6.39 8.47 -19.72
N MET A 239 6.26 7.56 -18.75
CA MET A 239 5.71 7.87 -17.41
C MET A 239 6.68 8.65 -16.54
N GLY A 240 7.99 8.63 -16.89
CA GLY A 240 9.02 9.34 -16.13
C GLY A 240 9.42 8.64 -14.84
N MET A 241 10.18 9.37 -14.00
CA MET A 241 10.86 8.76 -12.84
C MET A 241 9.95 8.49 -11.64
N TRP A 242 8.83 9.19 -11.53
CA TRP A 242 7.93 9.05 -10.38
C TRP A 242 7.05 7.81 -10.47
N GLU A 243 6.31 7.69 -11.55
CA GLU A 243 5.36 6.58 -11.74
C GLU A 243 5.97 5.34 -12.41
N ALA A 244 7.29 5.35 -12.71
CA ALA A 244 8.00 4.23 -13.35
C ALA A 244 9.51 4.32 -13.13
N SER A 245 10.24 3.25 -13.48
CA SER A 245 11.70 3.17 -13.35
C SER A 245 12.43 3.89 -14.49
N MET A 246 13.31 4.82 -14.14
CA MET A 246 14.29 5.42 -15.05
C MET A 246 15.72 4.90 -14.80
N ASN A 247 15.90 4.03 -13.82
CA ASN A 247 17.19 3.47 -13.40
C ASN A 247 17.34 1.96 -13.68
N CYS A 248 16.58 1.45 -14.66
CA CYS A 248 16.63 0.06 -15.14
C CYS A 248 16.16 -1.03 -14.16
N THR A 249 15.56 -0.69 -13.03
CA THR A 249 14.98 -1.69 -12.10
C THR A 249 13.79 -2.43 -12.70
N HIS A 250 13.13 -1.89 -13.75
CA HIS A 250 11.95 -2.49 -14.41
C HIS A 250 12.17 -3.93 -14.87
N ARG A 251 13.42 -4.31 -15.24
CA ARG A 251 13.75 -5.67 -15.64
C ARG A 251 13.61 -6.70 -14.52
N ALA A 252 13.54 -6.25 -13.27
CA ALA A 252 13.29 -7.11 -12.10
C ALA A 252 11.95 -7.84 -12.16
N ILE A 253 11.00 -7.37 -12.97
CA ILE A 253 9.69 -8.00 -13.11
C ILE A 253 9.78 -9.49 -13.51
N ASP A 254 10.77 -9.87 -14.27
CA ASP A 254 10.98 -11.26 -14.68
C ASP A 254 11.84 -12.06 -13.68
N LEU A 255 12.45 -11.40 -12.69
CA LEU A 255 13.36 -11.99 -11.70
C LEU A 255 12.70 -12.24 -10.34
N ILE A 256 11.57 -11.58 -10.05
CA ILE A 256 10.84 -11.70 -8.79
C ILE A 256 9.78 -12.81 -8.81
N ALA A 257 9.50 -13.38 -7.64
CA ALA A 257 8.52 -14.43 -7.44
C ALA A 257 7.09 -13.98 -7.84
N LYS A 258 6.33 -14.85 -8.52
CA LYS A 258 5.02 -14.48 -9.10
C LYS A 258 3.84 -14.52 -8.13
N ASP A 259 4.04 -14.96 -6.90
CA ASP A 259 3.06 -14.93 -5.81
C ASP A 259 3.02 -13.60 -5.05
N ILE A 260 3.91 -12.66 -5.39
CA ILE A 260 3.91 -11.29 -4.88
C ILE A 260 2.68 -10.55 -5.42
N PHE A 261 2.04 -9.76 -4.56
CA PHE A 261 0.88 -8.95 -4.92
C PHE A 261 1.32 -7.54 -5.33
N ILE A 262 0.93 -7.12 -6.53
CA ILE A 262 1.29 -5.80 -7.06
C ILE A 262 0.16 -4.80 -6.82
N CYS A 263 0.51 -3.69 -6.19
CA CYS A 263 -0.31 -2.48 -6.07
C CYS A 263 0.13 -1.50 -7.15
N ASP A 264 -0.64 -1.42 -8.23
CA ASP A 264 -0.33 -0.67 -9.45
C ASP A 264 -0.94 0.74 -9.37
N TRP A 265 -0.11 1.78 -9.19
CA TRP A 265 -0.56 3.15 -9.00
C TRP A 265 -0.14 4.09 -10.12
N HIS A 266 -1.12 4.80 -10.68
CA HIS A 266 -0.94 5.89 -11.64
C HIS A 266 -2.06 6.92 -11.42
N TYR A 267 -1.70 8.18 -11.21
CA TYR A 267 -2.64 9.19 -10.74
C TYR A 267 -2.98 10.25 -11.77
N GLU A 268 -2.08 10.46 -12.74
CA GLU A 268 -2.24 11.51 -13.75
C GLU A 268 -3.17 11.09 -14.89
N ARG A 269 -3.12 9.82 -15.28
CA ARG A 269 -3.84 9.23 -16.42
C ARG A 269 -4.37 7.85 -16.06
N PRO A 270 -5.44 7.35 -16.73
CA PRO A 270 -5.92 5.98 -16.54
C PRO A 270 -5.07 5.00 -17.36
N ASP A 271 -3.79 4.88 -17.02
CA ASP A 271 -2.85 3.97 -17.66
C ASP A 271 -3.28 2.51 -17.49
N LYS A 272 -3.00 1.66 -18.50
CA LYS A 272 -3.49 0.27 -18.54
C LYS A 272 -2.44 -0.72 -18.03
N THR A 273 -1.61 -0.32 -17.11
CA THR A 273 -0.46 -1.05 -16.57
C THR A 273 -0.84 -2.32 -15.82
N ALA A 274 -2.03 -2.37 -15.23
CA ALA A 274 -2.54 -3.59 -14.59
C ALA A 274 -2.56 -4.81 -15.54
N ILE A 275 -2.80 -4.60 -16.85
CA ILE A 275 -2.74 -5.66 -17.86
C ILE A 275 -1.31 -6.22 -17.96
N TYR A 276 -0.30 -5.35 -17.95
CA TYR A 276 1.09 -5.75 -18.01
C TYR A 276 1.46 -6.67 -16.85
N PHE A 277 1.11 -6.30 -15.62
CA PHE A 277 1.38 -7.12 -14.43
C PHE A 277 0.65 -8.47 -14.49
N ALA A 278 -0.62 -8.47 -14.90
CA ALA A 278 -1.40 -9.70 -15.04
C ALA A 278 -0.79 -10.63 -16.12
N MET A 279 -0.33 -10.09 -17.25
CA MET A 279 0.37 -10.86 -18.30
C MET A 279 1.71 -11.42 -17.81
N LYS A 280 2.41 -10.72 -16.94
CA LYS A 280 3.64 -11.17 -16.29
C LYS A 280 3.41 -12.19 -15.17
N GLY A 281 2.15 -12.52 -14.87
CA GLY A 281 1.78 -13.60 -13.95
C GLY A 281 1.47 -13.14 -12.52
N PHE A 282 1.39 -11.85 -12.26
CA PHE A 282 1.11 -11.32 -10.92
C PHE A 282 -0.38 -11.13 -10.65
N ASN A 283 -0.77 -11.25 -9.38
CA ASN A 283 -2.01 -10.66 -8.90
C ASN A 283 -1.82 -9.15 -8.75
N VAL A 284 -2.79 -8.37 -9.22
CA VAL A 284 -2.72 -6.91 -9.26
C VAL A 284 -4.00 -6.26 -8.77
N ALA A 285 -3.88 -5.20 -8.00
CA ALA A 285 -4.94 -4.23 -7.75
C ALA A 285 -4.51 -2.88 -8.31
N THR A 286 -5.42 -2.19 -8.99
CA THR A 286 -5.20 -0.81 -9.43
C THR A 286 -5.37 0.12 -8.24
N CYS A 287 -4.43 1.03 -8.05
CA CYS A 287 -4.40 1.97 -6.93
C CYS A 287 -4.66 3.38 -7.45
N VAL A 288 -5.71 4.02 -6.95
CA VAL A 288 -6.19 5.32 -7.41
C VAL A 288 -6.09 6.37 -6.30
N TRP A 289 -6.10 7.64 -6.67
CA TRP A 289 -5.97 8.74 -5.71
C TRP A 289 -6.98 9.87 -5.97
N ASN A 290 -6.52 11.12 -6.00
CA ASN A 290 -7.29 12.36 -5.88
C ASN A 290 -8.08 12.79 -7.12
N LYS A 291 -7.65 12.44 -8.34
CA LYS A 291 -8.39 12.78 -9.56
C LYS A 291 -9.56 11.82 -9.74
N HIS A 292 -10.76 12.24 -9.33
CA HIS A 292 -11.94 11.36 -9.32
C HIS A 292 -12.29 10.79 -10.70
N GLU A 293 -12.10 11.55 -11.77
CA GLU A 293 -12.36 11.07 -13.15
C GLU A 293 -11.38 9.95 -13.54
N VAL A 294 -10.09 10.14 -13.28
CA VAL A 294 -9.05 9.11 -13.50
C VAL A 294 -9.36 7.88 -12.67
N SER A 295 -9.69 8.07 -11.38
CA SER A 295 -10.04 6.99 -10.45
C SER A 295 -11.27 6.20 -10.93
N MET A 296 -12.27 6.87 -11.48
CA MET A 296 -13.47 6.21 -12.01
C MET A 296 -13.17 5.42 -13.27
N LEU A 297 -12.38 5.97 -14.21
CA LEU A 297 -11.96 5.27 -15.42
C LEU A 297 -11.15 4.02 -15.09
N GLN A 298 -10.17 4.13 -14.19
CA GLN A 298 -9.38 2.97 -13.75
C GLN A 298 -10.22 1.91 -13.02
N THR A 299 -11.24 2.34 -12.24
CA THR A 299 -12.19 1.41 -11.60
C THR A 299 -13.02 0.64 -12.63
N GLN A 300 -13.49 1.32 -13.67
CA GLN A 300 -14.22 0.69 -14.77
C GLN A 300 -13.32 -0.26 -15.57
N ASP A 301 -12.08 0.15 -15.81
CA ASP A 301 -11.08 -0.65 -16.53
C ASP A 301 -10.78 -1.97 -15.81
N ILE A 302 -10.49 -1.96 -14.51
CA ILE A 302 -10.16 -3.20 -13.79
C ILE A 302 -11.34 -4.19 -13.78
N ILE A 303 -12.57 -3.69 -13.72
CA ILE A 303 -13.77 -4.51 -13.83
C ILE A 303 -13.88 -5.10 -15.23
N LYS A 304 -13.67 -4.27 -16.26
CA LYS A 304 -13.69 -4.69 -17.66
C LYS A 304 -12.61 -5.73 -17.95
N PHE A 305 -11.37 -5.49 -17.51
CA PHE A 305 -10.28 -6.44 -17.68
C PHE A 305 -10.61 -7.79 -17.05
N ARG A 306 -11.15 -7.77 -15.82
CA ARG A 306 -11.60 -8.99 -15.15
C ARG A 306 -12.67 -9.71 -15.97
N LYS A 307 -13.68 -9.00 -16.47
CA LYS A 307 -14.81 -9.58 -17.21
C LYS A 307 -14.43 -10.13 -18.59
N GLU A 308 -13.54 -9.45 -19.31
CA GLU A 308 -13.26 -9.71 -20.73
C GLU A 308 -11.99 -10.56 -20.95
N SER A 309 -11.29 -10.94 -19.90
CA SER A 309 -10.07 -11.74 -19.98
C SER A 309 -10.34 -13.25 -19.94
N SER A 310 -9.34 -14.04 -20.33
CA SER A 310 -9.36 -15.48 -20.13
C SER A 310 -9.48 -15.83 -18.63
N PRO A 311 -10.00 -17.01 -18.26
CA PRO A 311 -10.16 -17.39 -16.84
C PRO A 311 -8.88 -17.24 -16.01
N ALA A 312 -7.73 -17.60 -16.59
CA ALA A 312 -6.43 -17.48 -15.91
C ALA A 312 -6.02 -16.01 -15.66
N MET A 313 -6.32 -15.11 -16.60
CA MET A 313 -6.06 -13.67 -16.47
C MET A 313 -7.09 -13.00 -15.56
N GLN A 314 -8.36 -13.39 -15.66
CA GLN A 314 -9.44 -12.88 -14.83
C GLN A 314 -9.09 -12.94 -13.34
N GLU A 315 -8.55 -14.07 -12.89
CA GLU A 315 -8.20 -14.28 -11.49
C GLU A 315 -7.01 -13.42 -11.01
N ARG A 316 -6.27 -12.80 -11.92
CA ARG A 316 -5.16 -11.90 -11.57
C ARG A 316 -5.61 -10.47 -11.28
N PHE A 317 -6.67 -10.00 -11.91
CA PHE A 317 -7.25 -8.68 -11.68
C PHE A 317 -8.06 -8.68 -10.38
N LYS A 318 -7.45 -8.22 -9.27
CA LYS A 318 -8.02 -8.38 -7.92
C LYS A 318 -8.95 -7.26 -7.50
N GLY A 319 -8.84 -6.08 -8.08
CA GLY A 319 -9.72 -4.97 -7.73
C GLY A 319 -9.02 -3.63 -7.59
N ILE A 320 -9.55 -2.81 -6.69
CA ILE A 320 -9.18 -1.40 -6.53
C ILE A 320 -8.73 -1.10 -5.10
N VAL A 321 -7.73 -0.25 -4.97
CA VAL A 321 -7.32 0.36 -3.70
C VAL A 321 -7.33 1.87 -3.87
N VAL A 322 -8.16 2.58 -3.12
CA VAL A 322 -8.07 4.03 -3.05
C VAL A 322 -6.93 4.39 -2.11
N THR A 323 -5.97 5.18 -2.58
CA THR A 323 -4.86 5.67 -1.77
C THR A 323 -5.20 7.03 -1.18
N PHE A 324 -4.80 7.26 0.05
CA PHE A 324 -4.89 8.55 0.71
C PHE A 324 -3.54 8.90 1.32
N TRP A 325 -2.84 9.86 0.71
CA TRP A 325 -1.47 10.21 1.11
C TRP A 325 -1.41 11.23 2.25
N GLY A 326 -2.54 11.78 2.66
CA GLY A 326 -2.66 12.59 3.88
C GLY A 326 -2.64 11.75 5.16
N SER A 327 -2.77 12.42 6.30
CA SER A 327 -2.90 11.74 7.59
C SER A 327 -4.27 11.07 7.76
N ALA A 328 -4.35 10.03 8.58
CA ALA A 328 -5.62 9.41 8.95
C ALA A 328 -6.61 10.44 9.53
N GLU A 329 -6.10 11.37 10.34
CA GLU A 329 -6.89 12.43 10.95
C GLU A 329 -7.56 13.33 9.91
N SER A 330 -6.79 13.72 8.87
CA SER A 330 -7.34 14.59 7.83
C SER A 330 -8.45 13.89 7.03
N MET A 331 -8.36 12.59 6.83
CA MET A 331 -9.44 11.83 6.20
C MET A 331 -10.67 11.74 7.12
N VAL A 332 -10.48 11.39 8.39
CA VAL A 332 -11.58 11.33 9.38
C VAL A 332 -12.27 12.68 9.50
N ASP A 333 -11.51 13.78 9.59
CA ASP A 333 -12.04 15.13 9.63
C ASP A 333 -12.89 15.48 8.40
N ASN A 334 -12.54 14.95 7.22
CA ASN A 334 -13.30 15.14 6.00
C ASN A 334 -14.68 14.45 6.04
N PHE A 335 -14.83 13.39 6.81
CA PHE A 335 -16.12 12.72 7.01
C PHE A 335 -16.96 13.36 8.13
N ASP A 336 -16.31 13.91 9.16
CA ASP A 336 -17.00 14.59 10.28
C ASP A 336 -17.62 15.94 9.87
N LYS A 337 -17.08 16.59 8.82
CA LYS A 337 -17.52 17.91 8.37
C LYS A 337 -18.29 17.79 7.05
N SER A 338 -19.60 17.91 7.07
CA SER A 338 -20.49 17.77 5.90
C SER A 338 -20.14 18.69 4.70
N ALA A 339 -19.39 19.77 4.90
CA ALA A 339 -18.94 20.71 3.86
C ALA A 339 -17.66 20.25 3.11
N VAL A 340 -17.11 19.08 3.40
CA VAL A 340 -15.77 18.67 2.92
C VAL A 340 -15.81 17.50 1.94
N GLN A 341 -17.00 17.03 1.57
CA GLN A 341 -17.17 15.99 0.54
C GLN A 341 -16.65 16.43 -0.84
N ASP A 342 -16.39 17.71 -1.06
CA ASP A 342 -15.85 18.28 -2.29
C ASP A 342 -14.30 18.24 -2.38
N ARG A 343 -13.58 17.79 -1.35
CA ARG A 343 -12.13 17.62 -1.46
C ARG A 343 -11.81 16.43 -2.34
N GLU A 344 -10.99 16.64 -3.35
CA GLU A 344 -10.72 15.66 -4.41
C GLU A 344 -10.38 14.23 -3.92
N PRO A 345 -9.50 13.99 -2.92
CA PRO A 345 -9.22 12.63 -2.47
C PRO A 345 -10.44 11.95 -1.81
N THR A 346 -11.23 12.68 -1.03
CA THR A 346 -12.44 12.15 -0.38
C THR A 346 -13.53 11.90 -1.42
N LYS A 347 -13.69 12.78 -2.39
CA LYS A 347 -14.62 12.62 -3.51
C LYS A 347 -14.29 11.40 -4.35
N ALA A 348 -13.01 11.17 -4.68
CA ALA A 348 -12.57 9.98 -5.40
C ALA A 348 -12.92 8.70 -4.62
N PHE A 349 -12.63 8.67 -3.31
CA PHE A 349 -12.99 7.55 -2.44
C PHE A 349 -14.50 7.27 -2.47
N LEU A 350 -15.33 8.28 -2.22
CA LEU A 350 -16.80 8.12 -2.20
C LEU A 350 -17.33 7.63 -3.53
N ASN A 351 -16.91 8.24 -4.66
CA ASN A 351 -17.38 7.89 -5.99
C ASN A 351 -17.03 6.44 -6.37
N VAL A 352 -15.79 6.00 -6.08
CA VAL A 352 -15.35 4.63 -6.36
C VAL A 352 -16.21 3.62 -5.60
N PHE A 353 -16.37 3.80 -4.28
CA PHE A 353 -17.11 2.84 -3.46
C PHE A 353 -18.63 2.88 -3.72
N ASP A 354 -19.21 4.06 -3.99
CA ASP A 354 -20.61 4.17 -4.38
C ASP A 354 -20.87 3.52 -5.76
N TYR A 355 -19.93 3.65 -6.70
CA TYR A 355 -20.02 2.97 -7.99
C TYR A 355 -19.99 1.44 -7.84
N VAL A 356 -19.01 0.91 -7.11
CA VAL A 356 -18.91 -0.53 -6.86
C VAL A 356 -20.14 -1.08 -6.15
N LYS A 357 -20.67 -0.35 -5.16
CA LYS A 357 -21.89 -0.73 -4.45
C LYS A 357 -23.12 -0.77 -5.37
N ARG A 358 -23.22 0.13 -6.35
CA ARG A 358 -24.32 0.10 -7.35
C ARG A 358 -24.27 -1.11 -8.24
N LEU A 359 -23.07 -1.56 -8.65
CA LEU A 359 -22.91 -2.76 -9.48
C LEU A 359 -23.35 -4.06 -8.80
N SER A 360 -23.41 -4.05 -7.47
CA SER A 360 -23.79 -5.22 -6.65
C SER A 360 -25.28 -5.30 -6.35
N LYS A 361 -26.05 -4.30 -6.78
CA LYS A 361 -27.51 -4.34 -6.65
C LYS A 361 -28.09 -5.16 -7.81
N PRO A 362 -29.01 -6.09 -7.52
CA PRO A 362 -29.69 -6.86 -8.55
C PRO A 362 -30.53 -5.97 -9.47
#